data_23e5085fd1fe16e552dcc09f54278851
#
_entry.id   23e5085fd1fe16e552dcc09f54278851
#
_cell.length_a   1.000
_cell.length_b   1.000
_cell.length_c   1.000
_cell.angle_alpha   90.00
_cell.angle_beta   90.00
_cell.angle_gamma   90.00
#
_symmetry.space_group_name_H-M   'P 1'
#
loop_
_entity.id
_entity.type
_entity.pdbx_description
1 polymer ?
#
loop_
_entity_poly.entity_id
_entity_poly.type
_entity_poly.pdbx_seq_one_letter_code
_entity_poly.pdbx_strand_id
1 'polypeptide(L)'
;MPITRQKLTVERIRKHSLPGGKTQAFLWDSDVTSLACRVTKGTKAYTFQSVFAGKTLRMTIGNINDWRIDEARVEARRLQTLIDMGIDPRIAKAEKIAEAKSQQAELRKVKITFSDAWEDYIKELRTGVSAKTKRPYSPRYITDHVNLSRRGGDTKK
;
A
#
# COMPACT_ATOMS: atom_id res chain seq x y z
N MET A 1 17.04 -12.47 30.77
CA MET A 1 15.79 -12.71 31.52
C MET A 1 14.83 -13.49 30.63
N PRO A 2 14.11 -14.49 31.15
CA PRO A 2 13.17 -15.25 30.35
C PRO A 2 12.02 -14.33 29.86
N ILE A 3 11.65 -14.49 28.60
CA ILE A 3 10.54 -13.75 27.99
C ILE A 3 9.24 -14.36 28.50
N THR A 4 8.48 -13.63 29.32
CA THR A 4 7.14 -14.04 29.75
C THR A 4 6.14 -13.88 28.60
N ARG A 5 5.50 -14.99 28.21
CA ARG A 5 4.46 -14.98 27.17
C ARG A 5 3.08 -15.12 27.80
N GLN A 6 2.12 -14.37 27.26
CA GLN A 6 0.73 -14.39 27.70
C GLN A 6 -0.18 -14.27 26.49
N LYS A 7 -1.34 -14.93 26.50
CA LYS A 7 -2.32 -14.79 25.43
C LYS A 7 -2.70 -13.32 25.26
N LEU A 8 -2.48 -12.76 24.07
CA LEU A 8 -2.88 -11.40 23.75
C LEU A 8 -4.41 -11.29 23.73
N THR A 9 -4.93 -10.37 24.52
CA THR A 9 -6.33 -9.96 24.52
C THR A 9 -6.42 -8.45 24.46
N VAL A 10 -7.54 -7.93 23.96
CA VAL A 10 -7.76 -6.48 23.88
C VAL A 10 -7.56 -5.78 25.23
N GLU A 11 -8.06 -6.41 26.30
CA GLU A 11 -7.94 -5.87 27.64
C GLU A 11 -6.48 -5.81 28.13
N ARG A 12 -5.71 -6.89 27.91
CA ARG A 12 -4.27 -6.92 28.27
C ARG A 12 -3.46 -5.88 27.47
N ILE A 13 -3.74 -5.75 26.19
CA ILE A 13 -3.09 -4.75 25.34
C ILE A 13 -3.42 -3.33 25.81
N ARG A 14 -4.68 -3.06 26.19
CA ARG A 14 -5.08 -1.76 26.74
C ARG A 14 -4.35 -1.45 28.05
N LYS A 15 -4.30 -2.40 28.98
CA LYS A 15 -3.63 -2.28 30.29
C LYS A 15 -2.10 -2.23 30.18
N HIS A 16 -1.52 -2.79 29.11
CA HIS A 16 -0.07 -2.81 28.95
C HIS A 16 0.46 -1.41 28.68
N SER A 17 1.22 -0.88 29.63
CA SER A 17 1.80 0.48 29.57
C SER A 17 3.32 0.41 29.54
N LEU A 18 3.92 1.55 29.15
CA LEU A 18 5.36 1.70 29.16
C LEU A 18 5.84 1.88 30.60
N PRO A 19 6.69 0.99 31.15
CA PRO A 19 7.28 1.18 32.47
C PRO A 19 8.17 2.43 32.51
N GLY A 20 8.19 3.09 33.67
CA GLY A 20 9.03 4.29 33.87
C GLY A 20 10.50 4.02 33.51
N GLY A 21 11.14 4.98 32.86
CA GLY A 21 12.54 4.90 32.44
C GLY A 21 12.82 4.03 31.20
N LYS A 22 11.81 3.35 30.62
CA LYS A 22 11.99 2.56 29.40
C LYS A 22 11.49 3.32 28.17
N THR A 23 12.14 3.10 27.03
CA THR A 23 11.73 3.65 25.72
C THR A 23 10.70 2.78 25.01
N GLN A 24 10.66 1.47 25.35
CA GLN A 24 9.72 0.51 24.79
C GLN A 24 9.48 -0.67 25.75
N ALA A 25 8.30 -1.29 25.63
CA ALA A 25 7.96 -2.51 26.33
C ALA A 25 7.24 -3.49 25.38
N PHE A 26 7.36 -4.79 25.63
CA PHE A 26 6.78 -5.83 24.80
C PHE A 26 5.90 -6.75 25.63
N LEU A 27 4.70 -7.01 25.13
CA LEU A 27 3.81 -8.06 25.62
C LEU A 27 3.78 -9.16 24.57
N TRP A 28 4.43 -10.28 24.88
CA TRP A 28 4.58 -11.41 23.95
C TRP A 28 3.35 -12.32 23.97
N ASP A 29 2.92 -12.73 22.75
CA ASP A 29 1.81 -13.68 22.62
C ASP A 29 2.24 -15.11 23.01
N SER A 30 1.33 -15.85 23.67
CA SER A 30 1.51 -17.27 23.93
C SER A 30 1.10 -18.15 22.76
N ASP A 31 0.13 -17.70 21.93
CA ASP A 31 -0.42 -18.47 20.83
C ASP A 31 0.50 -18.40 19.57
N VAL A 32 1.14 -17.23 19.35
CA VAL A 32 2.12 -17.02 18.26
C VAL A 32 3.37 -16.42 18.87
N THR A 33 4.36 -17.24 19.15
CA THR A 33 5.55 -16.89 19.92
C THR A 33 6.43 -15.80 19.29
N SER A 34 6.30 -15.59 17.99
CA SER A 34 6.97 -14.53 17.21
C SER A 34 6.22 -13.19 17.20
N LEU A 35 5.01 -13.14 17.79
CA LEU A 35 4.16 -11.94 17.87
C LEU A 35 4.29 -11.26 19.21
N ALA A 36 4.39 -9.94 19.22
CA ALA A 36 4.28 -9.13 20.43
C ALA A 36 3.49 -7.84 20.17
N CYS A 37 2.87 -7.30 21.22
CA CYS A 37 2.45 -5.91 21.24
C CYS A 37 3.58 -5.08 21.81
N ARG A 38 4.13 -4.17 21.01
CA ARG A 38 5.15 -3.19 21.42
C ARG A 38 4.47 -1.90 21.83
N VAL A 39 4.82 -1.40 23.00
CA VAL A 39 4.38 -0.10 23.52
C VAL A 39 5.57 0.85 23.56
N THR A 40 5.36 2.07 23.09
CA THR A 40 6.28 3.21 23.16
C THR A 40 5.56 4.40 23.80
N LYS A 41 6.21 5.55 23.94
CA LYS A 41 5.64 6.75 24.60
C LYS A 41 4.31 7.23 23.97
N GLY A 42 4.07 6.98 22.68
CA GLY A 42 2.87 7.51 21.98
C GLY A 42 2.09 6.47 21.19
N THR A 43 2.60 5.22 21.05
CA THR A 43 1.97 4.24 20.18
C THR A 43 2.05 2.82 20.70
N LYS A 44 1.04 2.03 20.36
CA LYS A 44 1.04 0.58 20.51
C LYS A 44 0.93 -0.06 19.14
N ALA A 45 1.79 -1.03 18.85
CA ALA A 45 1.81 -1.71 17.55
C ALA A 45 2.11 -3.19 17.70
N TYR A 46 1.49 -4.00 16.84
CA TYR A 46 1.88 -5.40 16.68
C TYR A 46 3.23 -5.48 15.99
N THR A 47 4.09 -6.32 16.53
CA THR A 47 5.47 -6.49 16.08
C THR A 47 5.77 -7.97 15.96
N PHE A 48 6.31 -8.36 14.83
CA PHE A 48 6.89 -9.67 14.59
C PHE A 48 8.36 -9.65 14.96
N GLN A 49 8.84 -10.70 15.64
CA GLN A 49 10.26 -10.90 15.89
C GLN A 49 10.61 -12.37 15.74
N SER A 50 11.66 -12.64 14.99
CA SER A 50 12.23 -13.97 14.80
C SER A 50 13.74 -13.87 14.61
N VAL A 51 14.39 -15.00 14.32
CA VAL A 51 15.81 -15.07 13.98
C VAL A 51 15.92 -15.46 12.51
N PHE A 52 16.71 -14.72 11.74
CA PHE A 52 17.02 -15.00 10.35
C PHE A 52 18.53 -14.91 10.14
N ALA A 53 19.13 -15.97 9.57
CA ALA A 53 20.58 -16.07 9.36
C ALA A 53 21.40 -15.74 10.63
N GLY A 54 20.98 -16.23 11.80
CA GLY A 54 21.66 -16.00 13.09
C GLY A 54 21.45 -14.60 13.69
N LYS A 55 20.70 -13.71 13.04
CA LYS A 55 20.43 -12.34 13.50
C LYS A 55 18.98 -12.14 13.87
N THR A 56 18.72 -11.37 14.93
CA THR A 56 17.35 -10.98 15.29
C THR A 56 16.75 -10.08 14.23
N LEU A 57 15.65 -10.55 13.63
CA LEU A 57 14.82 -9.78 12.70
C LEU A 57 13.58 -9.30 13.43
N ARG A 58 13.29 -8.00 13.33
CA ARG A 58 12.08 -7.40 13.90
C ARG A 58 11.37 -6.54 12.86
N MET A 59 10.05 -6.75 12.73
CA MET A 59 9.21 -6.01 11.80
C MET A 59 7.94 -5.54 12.50
N THR A 60 7.50 -4.31 12.23
CA THR A 60 6.19 -3.85 12.66
C THR A 60 5.14 -4.35 11.68
N ILE A 61 4.08 -4.99 12.19
CA ILE A 61 2.92 -5.44 11.43
C ILE A 61 1.99 -4.27 11.21
N GLY A 62 1.53 -3.61 12.29
CA GLY A 62 0.65 -2.47 12.22
C GLY A 62 0.22 -1.94 13.58
N ASN A 63 -0.52 -0.83 13.58
CA ASN A 63 -1.05 -0.23 14.80
C ASN A 63 -2.20 -1.10 15.35
N ILE A 64 -2.36 -1.16 16.68
CA ILE A 64 -3.43 -1.93 17.33
C ILE A 64 -4.84 -1.40 17.03
N ASN A 65 -4.96 -0.16 16.56
CA ASN A 65 -6.24 0.44 16.18
C ASN A 65 -6.69 0.00 14.77
N ASP A 66 -5.72 -0.36 13.91
CA ASP A 66 -5.95 -0.68 12.51
C ASP A 66 -6.00 -2.20 12.27
N TRP A 67 -5.42 -2.96 13.19
CA TRP A 67 -5.28 -4.41 13.08
C TRP A 67 -5.97 -5.14 14.23
N ARG A 68 -6.73 -6.18 13.93
CA ARG A 68 -7.23 -7.13 14.92
C ARG A 68 -6.13 -8.09 15.37
N ILE A 69 -6.26 -8.62 16.60
CA ILE A 69 -5.27 -9.58 17.16
C ILE A 69 -5.11 -10.80 16.25
N ASP A 70 -6.24 -11.31 15.75
CA ASP A 70 -6.23 -12.52 14.94
C ASP A 70 -5.59 -12.29 13.57
N GLU A 71 -5.80 -11.13 12.97
CA GLU A 71 -5.14 -10.70 11.74
C GLU A 71 -3.63 -10.57 11.96
N ALA A 72 -3.21 -9.97 13.08
CA ALA A 72 -1.81 -9.86 13.44
C ALA A 72 -1.15 -11.24 13.66
N ARG A 73 -1.89 -12.21 14.21
CA ARG A 73 -1.42 -13.58 14.34
C ARG A 73 -1.25 -14.28 13.00
N VAL A 74 -2.20 -14.10 12.08
CA VAL A 74 -2.12 -14.64 10.71
C VAL A 74 -0.90 -14.06 10.00
N GLU A 75 -0.70 -12.75 10.08
CA GLU A 75 0.46 -12.10 9.44
C GLU A 75 1.79 -12.55 10.08
N ALA A 76 1.84 -12.69 11.40
CA ALA A 76 3.04 -13.18 12.08
C ALA A 76 3.40 -14.61 11.67
N ARG A 77 2.41 -15.50 11.49
CA ARG A 77 2.63 -16.85 10.96
C ARG A 77 3.12 -16.81 9.51
N ARG A 78 2.53 -15.95 8.67
CA ARG A 78 2.97 -15.78 7.28
C ARG A 78 4.42 -15.31 7.21
N LEU A 79 4.82 -14.36 8.03
CA LEU A 79 6.21 -13.88 8.10
C LEU A 79 7.15 -14.98 8.60
N GLN A 80 6.72 -15.81 9.56
CA GLN A 80 7.49 -16.96 10.02
C GLN A 80 7.70 -17.98 8.90
N THR A 81 6.65 -18.29 8.14
CA THR A 81 6.76 -19.21 6.98
C THR A 81 7.80 -18.73 5.97
N LEU A 82 7.89 -17.41 5.68
CA LEU A 82 8.93 -16.88 4.80
C LEU A 82 10.33 -17.15 5.35
N ILE A 83 10.52 -16.96 6.66
CA ILE A 83 11.81 -17.25 7.33
C ILE A 83 12.14 -18.72 7.23
N ASP A 84 11.19 -19.61 7.48
CA ASP A 84 11.37 -21.06 7.41
C ASP A 84 11.71 -21.52 5.99
N MET A 85 11.24 -20.80 4.97
CA MET A 85 11.61 -20.98 3.55
C MET A 85 12.97 -20.34 3.18
N GLY A 86 13.68 -19.73 4.13
CA GLY A 86 14.96 -19.05 3.86
C GLY A 86 14.83 -17.68 3.19
N ILE A 87 13.63 -17.08 3.18
CA ILE A 87 13.35 -15.78 2.57
C ILE A 87 13.33 -14.69 3.65
N ASP A 88 14.11 -13.62 3.48
CA ASP A 88 14.02 -12.45 4.37
C ASP A 88 12.72 -11.69 4.11
N PRO A 89 11.80 -11.61 5.08
CA PRO A 89 10.53 -10.92 4.89
C PRO A 89 10.65 -9.42 4.60
N ARG A 90 11.78 -8.80 4.96
CA ARG A 90 12.04 -7.37 4.68
C ARG A 90 12.31 -7.16 3.20
N ILE A 91 13.07 -8.07 2.59
CA ILE A 91 13.36 -8.04 1.14
C ILE A 91 12.08 -8.30 0.37
N ALA A 92 11.34 -9.37 0.70
CA ALA A 92 10.06 -9.68 0.07
C ALA A 92 9.05 -8.52 0.13
N LYS A 93 9.01 -7.78 1.25
CA LYS A 93 8.18 -6.58 1.38
C LYS A 93 8.67 -5.43 0.52
N ALA A 94 9.99 -5.21 0.46
CA ALA A 94 10.58 -4.15 -0.35
C ALA A 94 10.37 -4.38 -1.85
N GLU A 95 10.52 -5.61 -2.32
CA GLU A 95 10.26 -6.01 -3.70
C GLU A 95 8.80 -5.77 -4.09
N LYS A 96 7.85 -6.18 -3.25
CA LYS A 96 6.42 -5.94 -3.47
C LYS A 96 6.07 -4.45 -3.58
N ILE A 97 6.69 -3.62 -2.75
CA ILE A 97 6.51 -2.16 -2.79
C ILE A 97 7.13 -1.58 -4.06
N ALA A 98 8.32 -2.04 -4.46
CA ALA A 98 8.99 -1.60 -5.67
C ALA A 98 8.19 -1.96 -6.92
N GLU A 99 7.67 -3.18 -6.99
CA GLU A 99 6.82 -3.66 -8.07
C GLU A 99 5.52 -2.84 -8.18
N ALA A 100 4.83 -2.60 -7.06
CA ALA A 100 3.61 -1.78 -7.04
C ALA A 100 3.88 -0.34 -7.49
N LYS A 101 5.02 0.25 -7.11
CA LYS A 101 5.43 1.59 -7.56
C LYS A 101 5.74 1.61 -9.05
N SER A 102 6.41 0.58 -9.57
CA SER A 102 6.71 0.45 -11.00
C SER A 102 5.44 0.37 -11.83
N GLN A 103 4.50 -0.50 -11.44
CA GLN A 103 3.20 -0.62 -12.09
C GLN A 103 2.42 0.71 -12.08
N GLN A 104 2.42 1.41 -10.94
CA GLN A 104 1.77 2.71 -10.84
C GLN A 104 2.43 3.78 -11.72
N ALA A 105 3.76 3.74 -11.85
CA ALA A 105 4.49 4.65 -12.73
C ALA A 105 4.16 4.40 -14.21
N GLU A 106 4.09 3.14 -14.63
CA GLU A 106 3.68 2.77 -15.98
C GLU A 106 2.25 3.21 -16.30
N LEU A 107 1.30 3.00 -15.38
CA LEU A 107 -0.08 3.46 -15.54
C LEU A 107 -0.17 5.00 -15.67
N ARG A 108 0.71 5.74 -14.97
CA ARG A 108 0.79 7.21 -15.11
C ARG A 108 1.32 7.63 -16.48
N LYS A 109 2.36 6.96 -16.99
CA LYS A 109 2.91 7.23 -18.33
C LYS A 109 1.85 7.02 -19.40
N VAL A 110 1.12 5.92 -19.36
CA VAL A 110 0.03 5.64 -20.32
C VAL A 110 -1.04 6.73 -20.27
N LYS A 111 -1.44 7.19 -19.09
CA LYS A 111 -2.41 8.29 -18.97
C LYS A 111 -1.91 9.63 -19.56
N ILE A 112 -0.67 9.99 -19.28
CA ILE A 112 -0.05 11.22 -19.80
C ILE A 112 0.02 11.14 -21.33
N THR A 113 0.54 10.05 -21.86
CA THR A 113 0.67 9.84 -23.32
C THR A 113 -0.69 9.90 -24.04
N PHE A 114 -1.74 9.31 -23.46
CA PHE A 114 -3.09 9.40 -24.05
C PHE A 114 -3.65 10.83 -24.01
N SER A 115 -3.47 11.53 -22.90
CA SER A 115 -3.91 12.93 -22.77
C SER A 115 -3.20 13.83 -23.77
N ASP A 116 -1.89 13.71 -23.87
CA ASP A 116 -1.07 14.49 -24.81
C ASP A 116 -1.47 14.22 -26.26
N ALA A 117 -1.64 12.95 -26.64
CA ALA A 117 -2.07 12.56 -27.97
C ALA A 117 -3.49 13.09 -28.29
N TRP A 118 -4.37 13.10 -27.28
CA TRP A 118 -5.72 13.65 -27.45
C TRP A 118 -5.72 15.16 -27.62
N GLU A 119 -4.92 15.89 -26.87
CA GLU A 119 -4.76 17.34 -27.03
C GLU A 119 -4.20 17.71 -28.40
N ASP A 120 -3.19 17.00 -28.85
CA ASP A 120 -2.62 17.18 -30.19
C ASP A 120 -3.64 16.87 -31.29
N TYR A 121 -4.41 15.79 -31.14
CA TYR A 121 -5.51 15.48 -32.04
C TYR A 121 -6.56 16.59 -32.12
N ILE A 122 -7.01 17.12 -30.99
CA ILE A 122 -7.98 18.23 -30.96
C ILE A 122 -7.39 19.51 -31.56
N LYS A 123 -6.10 19.77 -31.34
CA LYS A 123 -5.40 20.91 -31.96
C LYS A 123 -5.35 20.77 -33.48
N GLU A 124 -5.05 19.60 -33.99
CA GLU A 124 -5.06 19.29 -35.42
C GLU A 124 -6.46 19.46 -36.02
N LEU A 125 -7.52 19.04 -35.35
CA LEU A 125 -8.90 19.24 -35.78
C LEU A 125 -9.28 20.72 -35.88
N ARG A 126 -8.72 21.58 -35.02
CA ARG A 126 -9.01 23.03 -35.02
C ARG A 126 -8.29 23.78 -36.14
N THR A 127 -7.13 23.33 -36.56
CA THR A 127 -6.27 24.02 -37.54
C THR A 127 -6.22 23.31 -38.88
N GLY A 128 -6.62 22.05 -38.94
CA GLY A 128 -6.53 21.22 -40.10
C GLY A 128 -7.75 21.28 -41.03
N VAL A 129 -7.60 20.62 -42.16
CA VAL A 129 -8.67 20.46 -43.16
C VAL A 129 -8.96 18.97 -43.35
N SER A 130 -10.23 18.65 -43.56
CA SER A 130 -10.66 17.28 -43.81
C SER A 130 -9.97 16.75 -45.08
N ALA A 131 -9.36 15.57 -44.96
CA ALA A 131 -8.72 14.92 -46.13
C ALA A 131 -9.72 14.59 -47.25
N LYS A 132 -10.98 14.35 -46.91
CA LYS A 132 -12.06 14.02 -47.85
C LYS A 132 -12.66 15.23 -48.52
N THR A 133 -12.96 16.29 -47.78
CA THR A 133 -13.69 17.47 -48.29
C THR A 133 -12.80 18.65 -48.63
N LYS A 134 -11.52 18.61 -48.23
CA LYS A 134 -10.55 19.70 -48.35
C LYS A 134 -11.01 21.03 -47.70
N ARG A 135 -11.96 20.95 -46.77
CA ARG A 135 -12.50 22.11 -46.02
C ARG A 135 -12.16 22.00 -44.55
N PRO A 136 -12.07 23.10 -43.79
CA PRO A 136 -11.92 23.08 -42.36
C PRO A 136 -13.02 22.24 -41.69
N TYR A 137 -12.66 21.60 -40.60
CA TYR A 137 -13.66 20.86 -39.78
C TYR A 137 -14.70 21.82 -39.21
N SER A 138 -15.97 21.40 -39.18
CA SER A 138 -17.01 22.27 -38.64
C SER A 138 -16.86 22.43 -37.12
N PRO A 139 -17.24 23.60 -36.57
CA PRO A 139 -17.19 23.83 -35.12
C PRO A 139 -17.94 22.79 -34.30
N ARG A 140 -19.08 22.29 -34.83
CA ARG A 140 -19.86 21.23 -34.18
C ARG A 140 -19.08 19.92 -34.11
N TYR A 141 -18.42 19.51 -35.18
CA TYR A 141 -17.59 18.30 -35.21
C TYR A 141 -16.46 18.36 -34.17
N ILE A 142 -15.77 19.49 -34.06
CA ILE A 142 -14.73 19.71 -33.07
C ILE A 142 -15.31 19.65 -31.66
N THR A 143 -16.45 20.28 -31.41
CA THR A 143 -17.12 20.29 -30.10
C THR A 143 -17.51 18.87 -29.68
N ASP A 144 -18.05 18.07 -30.61
CA ASP A 144 -18.43 16.68 -30.32
C ASP A 144 -17.22 15.85 -29.87
N HIS A 145 -16.06 16.01 -30.56
CA HIS A 145 -14.83 15.32 -30.17
C HIS A 145 -14.28 15.80 -28.82
N VAL A 146 -14.29 17.09 -28.54
CA VAL A 146 -13.91 17.64 -27.23
C VAL A 146 -14.80 17.09 -26.11
N ASN A 147 -16.08 16.92 -26.37
CA ASN A 147 -17.03 16.38 -25.38
C ASN A 147 -16.80 14.88 -25.10
N LEU A 148 -16.30 14.10 -26.06
CA LEU A 148 -15.94 12.69 -25.84
C LEU A 148 -14.83 12.51 -24.78
N SER A 149 -13.95 13.50 -24.61
CA SER A 149 -12.89 13.45 -23.60
C SER A 149 -13.34 13.83 -22.18
N ARG A 150 -14.54 14.41 -22.04
CA ARG A 150 -15.05 14.81 -20.72
C ARG A 150 -15.52 13.58 -19.93
N ARG A 151 -15.13 13.52 -18.67
CA ARG A 151 -15.62 12.47 -17.76
C ARG A 151 -17.16 12.55 -17.68
N GLY A 152 -17.80 11.45 -18.07
CA GLY A 152 -19.21 11.27 -17.81
C GLY A 152 -20.14 11.34 -19.00
N GLY A 153 -19.69 11.25 -20.24
CA GLY A 153 -20.54 10.88 -21.40
C GLY A 153 -21.94 11.52 -21.47
N ASP A 154 -22.18 12.66 -20.83
CA ASP A 154 -23.45 13.37 -20.91
C ASP A 154 -23.59 14.01 -22.30
N THR A 155 -24.06 13.21 -23.23
CA THR A 155 -24.72 13.73 -24.43
C THR A 155 -26.05 14.30 -23.97
N LYS A 156 -26.08 15.59 -23.67
CA LYS A 156 -27.38 16.28 -23.61
C LYS A 156 -28.07 16.10 -24.96
N LYS A 157 -29.19 15.38 -24.92
CA LYS A 157 -30.18 15.36 -26.00
C LYS A 157 -30.71 16.75 -26.27
#